data_024895788b2942b2b02166e24d60b3f0
#
_entry.id   024895788b2942b2b02166e24d60b3f0
#
_cell.length_a   1.000
_cell.length_b   1.000
_cell.length_c   1.000
_cell.angle_alpha   90.00
_cell.angle_beta   90.00
_cell.angle_gamma   90.00
#
_symmetry.space_group_name_H-M   'P 1'
#
loop_
_entity.id
_entity.type
_entity.pdbx_description
1 polymer ?
#
loop_
_entity_poly.entity_id
_entity_poly.type
_entity_poly.pdbx_seq_one_letter_code
_entity_poly.pdbx_strand_id
1 'polypeptide(L)'
;MWNNEWIKGEDYPSWGDTDVYKKTISGGYLFDGETPREAYHRVSKTVARRLYKPEMAQTFFDYIWNGWLCLASPVLSNTGTDRGLPISCFGIDVADSIQDIGQKNLEMMLLAKHGGGVGIGINQIRPAGAKITGNGTSDGVVPFCKMYDSTILATNQGSVRRGAASVNINIEHNDFEEWLEIREPKGDVNRQSLNLHQCAVVGDKFMRRLEQGDKDARNRWSKLLRKRKATGEPYIMFKGNVNKANPEAYKQNGLKVHMTNICSEIALHTDESHSFVCCLSSLNLARYEEWKDTNLIHDAIWFLDGVMEEFIQRAKGLRGFENTIRSAQKGRALGLGVLGWHTYLQEKGIPFEGLLSQFETRKIFSQIKIESERASRSLAEVYGEPLWCVGTGMRNTHLRAVAPTVSNSKLSGNVSPGIEPWAANVFTEQGANGTFIRKNPTLVKLLQE
;
A
#
# COMPACT_ATOMS: atom_id res chain seq x y z
N MET A 1 3.28 1.60 36.57
CA MET A 1 3.30 3.05 36.32
C MET A 1 4.31 3.31 35.21
N TRP A 2 3.90 3.99 34.14
CA TRP A 2 4.80 4.34 33.05
C TRP A 2 5.69 5.49 33.51
N ASN A 3 6.99 5.31 33.40
CA ASN A 3 7.90 6.44 33.58
C ASN A 3 7.81 7.32 32.30
N ASN A 4 7.21 8.50 32.41
CA ASN A 4 6.95 9.38 31.25
C ASN A 4 8.18 10.25 30.89
N GLU A 5 9.38 9.91 31.33
CA GLU A 5 10.59 10.72 31.07
C GLU A 5 10.94 10.84 29.59
N TRP A 6 10.66 9.82 28.79
CA TRP A 6 10.92 9.83 27.34
C TRP A 6 9.93 10.69 26.52
N ILE A 7 8.85 11.18 27.14
CA ILE A 7 7.95 12.17 26.53
C ILE A 7 8.56 13.57 26.58
N LYS A 8 9.48 13.84 27.54
CA LYS A 8 10.15 15.13 27.70
C LYS A 8 11.35 15.22 26.76
N GLY A 9 11.52 16.34 26.12
CA GLY A 9 12.65 16.62 25.23
C GLY A 9 12.25 17.49 24.05
N GLU A 10 13.07 17.54 23.02
CA GLU A 10 12.80 18.32 21.81
C GLU A 10 11.53 17.82 21.11
N ASP A 11 10.73 18.74 20.57
CA ASP A 11 9.48 18.45 19.88
C ASP A 11 9.70 17.78 18.53
N TYR A 12 10.85 18.03 17.91
CA TYR A 12 11.24 17.52 16.60
C TYR A 12 12.51 16.66 16.69
N PRO A 13 12.60 15.55 15.96
CA PRO A 13 13.87 14.85 15.82
C PRO A 13 14.87 15.71 15.04
N SER A 14 16.16 15.59 15.35
CA SER A 14 17.22 16.41 14.73
C SER A 14 17.23 16.35 13.20
N TRP A 15 16.94 15.20 12.62
CA TRP A 15 16.80 15.01 11.17
C TRP A 15 15.50 15.59 10.60
N GLY A 16 14.52 15.89 11.42
CA GLY A 16 13.22 16.48 11.08
C GLY A 16 13.19 18.01 11.14
N ASP A 17 14.30 18.66 11.46
CA ASP A 17 14.38 20.13 11.50
C ASP A 17 14.53 20.73 10.10
N THR A 18 13.61 20.40 9.21
CA THR A 18 13.53 20.90 7.84
C THR A 18 12.13 21.46 7.53
N ASP A 19 12.06 22.49 6.69
CA ASP A 19 10.78 23.05 6.23
C ASP A 19 9.87 22.02 5.59
N VAL A 20 10.46 21.08 4.82
CA VAL A 20 9.71 20.00 4.15
C VAL A 20 9.04 19.09 5.18
N TYR A 21 9.76 18.68 6.22
CA TYR A 21 9.22 17.87 7.29
C TYR A 21 8.14 18.63 8.07
N LYS A 22 8.46 19.85 8.56
CA LYS A 22 7.55 20.65 9.39
C LYS A 22 6.23 20.94 8.68
N LYS A 23 6.28 21.40 7.44
CA LYS A 23 5.07 21.64 6.62
C LYS A 23 4.30 20.36 6.32
N THR A 24 4.98 19.23 6.11
CA THR A 24 4.31 17.97 5.82
C THR A 24 3.62 17.43 7.06
N ILE A 25 4.30 17.37 8.21
CA ILE A 25 3.74 16.77 9.43
C ILE A 25 2.59 17.60 10.00
N SER A 26 2.68 18.92 9.96
CA SER A 26 1.60 19.84 10.38
C SER A 26 0.39 19.81 9.42
N GLY A 27 0.56 19.30 8.21
CA GLY A 27 -0.50 19.18 7.20
C GLY A 27 -1.54 18.08 7.51
N GLY A 28 -1.87 17.87 8.79
CA GLY A 28 -2.94 17.01 9.26
C GLY A 28 -2.51 15.64 9.82
N TYR A 29 -1.21 15.39 9.97
CA TYR A 29 -0.74 14.17 10.64
C TYR A 29 -0.86 14.27 12.17
N LEU A 30 -0.81 15.47 12.71
CA LEU A 30 -0.91 15.78 14.13
C LEU A 30 -2.33 16.19 14.51
N PHE A 31 -2.68 16.08 15.77
CA PHE A 31 -3.84 16.76 16.35
C PHE A 31 -3.50 18.24 16.64
N ASP A 32 -4.54 19.04 16.89
CA ASP A 32 -4.36 20.42 17.32
C ASP A 32 -3.57 20.48 18.63
N GLY A 33 -2.42 21.14 18.57
CA GLY A 33 -1.49 21.25 19.70
C GLY A 33 -0.60 20.03 19.95
N GLU A 34 -0.72 18.95 19.18
CA GLU A 34 0.15 17.76 19.28
C GLU A 34 1.52 18.05 18.63
N THR A 35 2.60 17.74 19.34
CA THR A 35 3.96 17.76 18.79
C THR A 35 4.28 16.45 18.08
N PRO A 36 5.27 16.38 17.16
CA PRO A 36 5.74 15.16 16.58
C PRO A 36 6.18 14.10 17.61
N ARG A 37 6.81 14.53 18.70
CA ARG A 37 7.20 13.65 19.82
C ARG A 37 5.99 12.99 20.45
N GLU A 38 4.95 13.75 20.74
CA GLU A 38 3.71 13.22 21.32
C GLU A 38 2.99 12.29 20.36
N ALA A 39 2.96 12.60 19.07
CA ALA A 39 2.39 11.72 18.04
C ALA A 39 3.12 10.37 17.96
N TYR A 40 4.45 10.39 17.94
CA TYR A 40 5.24 9.15 17.92
C TYR A 40 5.07 8.35 19.21
N HIS A 41 4.97 9.03 20.36
CA HIS A 41 4.65 8.39 21.63
C HIS A 41 3.26 7.75 21.63
N ARG A 42 2.24 8.47 21.18
CA ARG A 42 0.86 7.98 21.05
C ARG A 42 0.81 6.67 20.24
N VAL A 43 1.45 6.67 19.07
CA VAL A 43 1.50 5.50 18.19
C VAL A 43 2.21 4.33 18.88
N SER A 44 3.42 4.54 19.38
CA SER A 44 4.23 3.50 20.01
C SER A 44 3.55 2.86 21.20
N LYS A 45 2.97 3.68 22.08
CA LYS A 45 2.22 3.22 23.27
C LYS A 45 0.96 2.44 22.90
N THR A 46 0.23 2.90 21.87
CA THR A 46 -0.98 2.21 21.42
C THR A 46 -0.66 0.84 20.85
N VAL A 47 0.36 0.75 19.99
CA VAL A 47 0.78 -0.51 19.39
C VAL A 47 1.28 -1.50 20.44
N ALA A 48 2.15 -1.06 21.36
CA ALA A 48 2.67 -1.88 22.44
C ALA A 48 1.54 -2.42 23.36
N ARG A 49 0.51 -1.59 23.62
CA ARG A 49 -0.68 -2.01 24.37
C ARG A 49 -1.48 -3.08 23.62
N ARG A 50 -1.62 -2.96 22.29
CA ARG A 50 -2.33 -3.96 21.47
C ARG A 50 -1.62 -5.30 21.42
N LEU A 51 -0.31 -5.30 21.59
CA LEU A 51 0.52 -6.49 21.71
C LEU A 51 0.57 -7.04 23.15
N TYR A 52 -0.07 -6.40 24.12
CA TYR A 52 0.10 -6.72 25.55
C TYR A 52 1.59 -6.74 25.99
N LYS A 53 2.42 -5.92 25.32
CA LYS A 53 3.86 -5.76 25.51
C LYS A 53 4.21 -4.30 25.76
N PRO A 54 3.74 -3.71 26.89
CA PRO A 54 3.95 -2.29 27.17
C PRO A 54 5.44 -1.90 27.21
N GLU A 55 6.32 -2.83 27.58
CA GLU A 55 7.77 -2.64 27.59
C GLU A 55 8.37 -2.31 26.21
N MET A 56 7.72 -2.71 25.12
CA MET A 56 8.18 -2.41 23.76
C MET A 56 7.90 -0.97 23.30
N ALA A 57 7.10 -0.20 24.06
CA ALA A 57 6.70 1.15 23.63
C ALA A 57 7.90 2.10 23.44
N GLN A 58 8.89 2.03 24.35
CA GLN A 58 10.12 2.82 24.25
C GLN A 58 10.92 2.42 23.01
N THR A 59 11.12 1.14 22.78
CA THR A 59 11.86 0.61 21.61
C THR A 59 11.21 1.08 20.29
N PHE A 60 9.88 0.98 20.18
CA PHE A 60 9.15 1.46 19.02
C PHE A 60 9.30 2.97 18.82
N PHE A 61 9.21 3.74 19.89
CA PHE A 61 9.44 5.17 19.84
C PHE A 61 10.85 5.50 19.36
N ASP A 62 11.87 4.84 19.90
CA ASP A 62 13.28 5.08 19.55
C ASP A 62 13.54 4.80 18.07
N TYR A 63 12.98 3.72 17.51
CA TYR A 63 13.11 3.42 16.09
C TYR A 63 12.46 4.49 15.18
N ILE A 64 11.30 5.01 15.58
CA ILE A 64 10.62 6.08 14.86
C ILE A 64 11.36 7.41 15.04
N TRP A 65 11.77 7.72 16.26
CA TRP A 65 12.48 8.96 16.61
C TRP A 65 13.84 9.08 15.94
N ASN A 66 14.55 7.97 15.79
CA ASN A 66 15.81 7.92 15.06
C ASN A 66 15.61 7.93 13.52
N GLY A 67 14.38 7.91 13.03
CA GLY A 67 14.06 7.88 11.60
C GLY A 67 14.43 6.56 10.92
N TRP A 68 14.51 5.48 11.67
CA TRP A 68 14.79 4.12 11.18
C TRP A 68 13.53 3.42 10.70
N LEU A 69 12.43 3.51 11.49
CA LEU A 69 11.10 3.03 11.13
C LEU A 69 10.21 4.20 10.71
N CYS A 70 9.81 4.21 9.44
CA CYS A 70 9.02 5.26 8.82
C CYS A 70 7.57 4.79 8.71
N LEU A 71 6.69 5.43 9.48
CA LEU A 71 5.29 5.06 9.57
C LEU A 71 4.53 5.43 8.29
N ALA A 72 3.69 4.52 7.80
CA ALA A 72 2.72 4.88 6.77
C ALA A 72 1.79 6.00 7.27
N SER A 73 1.32 6.86 6.35
CA SER A 73 0.50 8.02 6.71
C SER A 73 -0.65 7.70 7.67
N PRO A 74 -1.49 6.67 7.43
CA PRO A 74 -2.58 6.37 8.35
C PRO A 74 -2.11 5.74 9.67
N VAL A 75 -0.97 5.06 9.69
CA VAL A 75 -0.38 4.55 10.93
C VAL A 75 -0.01 5.72 11.84
N LEU A 76 0.67 6.73 11.30
CA LEU A 76 1.06 7.92 12.07
C LEU A 76 -0.15 8.75 12.50
N SER A 77 -1.06 9.07 11.55
CA SER A 77 -2.15 10.00 11.80
C SER A 77 -3.29 9.43 12.63
N ASN A 78 -3.55 8.11 12.55
CA ASN A 78 -4.78 7.53 13.06
C ASN A 78 -4.61 6.51 14.20
N THR A 79 -3.41 5.94 14.40
CA THR A 79 -3.19 4.97 15.49
C THR A 79 -3.37 5.63 16.86
N GLY A 80 -4.22 5.05 17.70
CA GLY A 80 -4.53 5.58 19.03
C GLY A 80 -5.44 6.80 19.02
N THR A 81 -6.21 7.01 17.95
CA THR A 81 -7.13 8.15 17.78
C THR A 81 -8.51 7.67 17.31
N ASP A 82 -9.53 8.53 17.40
CA ASP A 82 -10.86 8.27 16.84
C ASP A 82 -11.03 8.84 15.41
N ARG A 83 -10.00 9.45 14.85
CA ARG A 83 -10.05 10.21 13.59
C ARG A 83 -10.19 9.37 12.33
N GLY A 84 -9.69 8.14 12.32
CA GLY A 84 -9.71 7.23 11.18
C GLY A 84 -9.15 5.85 11.55
N LEU A 85 -8.96 4.98 10.57
CA LEU A 85 -8.36 3.66 10.78
C LEU A 85 -6.85 3.68 10.44
N PRO A 86 -6.02 2.87 11.10
CA PRO A 86 -4.57 2.90 10.93
C PRO A 86 -4.07 2.24 9.65
N ILE A 87 -4.96 1.71 8.81
CA ILE A 87 -4.63 1.02 7.56
C ILE A 87 -5.30 1.72 6.38
N SER A 88 -4.60 1.76 5.25
CA SER A 88 -5.05 2.47 4.06
C SER A 88 -5.04 1.67 2.76
N CYS A 89 -4.64 0.41 2.77
CA CYS A 89 -4.55 -0.41 1.56
C CYS A 89 -5.53 -1.56 1.61
N PHE A 90 -6.52 -1.52 0.69
CA PHE A 90 -7.64 -2.46 0.61
C PHE A 90 -7.84 -2.97 -0.81
N GLY A 91 -8.46 -4.14 -0.93
CA GLY A 91 -8.91 -4.66 -2.20
C GLY A 91 -10.22 -5.41 -2.08
N ILE A 92 -11.12 -5.14 -3.01
CA ILE A 92 -12.46 -5.74 -3.10
C ILE A 92 -12.63 -6.38 -4.47
N ASP A 93 -13.25 -7.54 -4.54
CA ASP A 93 -13.61 -8.20 -5.79
C ASP A 93 -15.13 -8.16 -5.97
N VAL A 94 -15.59 -7.88 -7.19
CA VAL A 94 -17.00 -7.62 -7.50
C VAL A 94 -17.55 -8.78 -8.32
N ALA A 95 -18.58 -9.44 -7.79
CA ALA A 95 -19.30 -10.49 -8.49
C ALA A 95 -20.31 -9.91 -9.50
N ASP A 96 -20.69 -10.73 -10.50
CA ASP A 96 -21.60 -10.32 -11.57
C ASP A 96 -23.08 -10.30 -11.15
N SER A 97 -23.39 -9.47 -10.17
CA SER A 97 -24.77 -9.19 -9.75
C SER A 97 -24.94 -7.74 -9.33
N ILE A 98 -26.09 -7.14 -9.59
CA ILE A 98 -26.38 -5.75 -9.23
C ILE A 98 -26.33 -5.55 -7.71
N GLN A 99 -26.69 -6.57 -6.93
CA GLN A 99 -26.64 -6.53 -5.47
C GLN A 99 -25.19 -6.43 -5.00
N ASP A 100 -24.29 -7.28 -5.52
CA ASP A 100 -22.88 -7.25 -5.12
C ASP A 100 -22.19 -5.98 -5.60
N ILE A 101 -22.43 -5.56 -6.86
CA ILE A 101 -21.91 -4.30 -7.41
C ILE A 101 -22.30 -3.12 -6.50
N GLY A 102 -23.55 -3.04 -6.08
CA GLY A 102 -24.02 -1.99 -5.16
C GLY A 102 -23.42 -2.09 -3.77
N GLN A 103 -23.34 -3.31 -3.20
CA GLN A 103 -22.77 -3.54 -1.88
C GLN A 103 -21.25 -3.24 -1.85
N LYS A 104 -20.52 -3.65 -2.89
CA LYS A 104 -19.08 -3.36 -3.02
C LYS A 104 -18.81 -1.87 -3.26
N ASN A 105 -19.72 -1.15 -3.93
CA ASN A 105 -19.63 0.30 -4.01
C ASN A 105 -19.81 0.96 -2.64
N LEU A 106 -20.73 0.49 -1.81
CA LEU A 106 -20.89 0.96 -0.43
C LEU A 106 -19.65 0.63 0.42
N GLU A 107 -19.12 -0.60 0.32
CA GLU A 107 -17.87 -1.00 1.01
C GLU A 107 -16.73 -0.08 0.62
N MET A 108 -16.51 0.17 -0.67
CA MET A 108 -15.51 1.12 -1.17
C MET A 108 -15.70 2.53 -0.59
N MET A 109 -16.92 3.05 -0.57
CA MET A 109 -17.26 4.37 -0.01
C MET A 109 -16.84 4.46 1.46
N LEU A 110 -17.14 3.44 2.26
CA LEU A 110 -16.82 3.41 3.68
C LEU A 110 -15.30 3.30 3.93
N LEU A 111 -14.60 2.47 3.14
CA LEU A 111 -13.14 2.37 3.19
C LEU A 111 -12.48 3.71 2.81
N ALA A 112 -12.95 4.35 1.73
CA ALA A 112 -12.46 5.64 1.27
C ALA A 112 -12.69 6.77 2.29
N LYS A 113 -13.86 6.79 2.96
CA LYS A 113 -14.17 7.73 4.05
C LYS A 113 -13.11 7.71 5.16
N HIS A 114 -12.54 6.54 5.44
CA HIS A 114 -11.48 6.38 6.45
C HIS A 114 -10.06 6.58 5.88
N GLY A 115 -9.93 7.17 4.68
CA GLY A 115 -8.65 7.46 4.04
C GLY A 115 -8.03 6.25 3.31
N GLY A 116 -8.83 5.21 3.03
CA GLY A 116 -8.39 4.02 2.33
C GLY A 116 -8.18 4.23 0.84
N GLY A 117 -7.11 3.64 0.29
CA GLY A 117 -6.95 3.39 -1.13
C GLY A 117 -7.47 1.99 -1.47
N VAL A 118 -8.36 1.88 -2.45
CA VAL A 118 -9.08 0.63 -2.74
C VAL A 118 -8.78 0.14 -4.14
N GLY A 119 -8.25 -1.08 -4.27
CA GLY A 119 -8.25 -1.82 -5.53
C GLY A 119 -9.61 -2.50 -5.73
N ILE A 120 -10.18 -2.42 -6.93
CA ILE A 120 -11.48 -2.98 -7.28
C ILE A 120 -11.28 -3.99 -8.42
N GLY A 121 -11.56 -5.26 -8.16
CA GLY A 121 -11.57 -6.31 -9.19
C GLY A 121 -12.92 -6.36 -9.90
N ILE A 122 -12.95 -6.08 -11.19
CA ILE A 122 -14.17 -6.10 -12.01
C ILE A 122 -14.16 -7.24 -13.05
N ASN A 123 -13.26 -8.21 -12.85
CA ASN A 123 -13.04 -9.29 -13.81
C ASN A 123 -14.27 -10.20 -14.04
N GLN A 124 -15.14 -10.29 -13.06
CA GLN A 124 -16.29 -11.18 -13.07
C GLN A 124 -17.53 -10.54 -13.71
N ILE A 125 -17.58 -9.20 -13.77
CA ILE A 125 -18.72 -8.48 -14.35
C ILE A 125 -18.80 -8.81 -15.85
N ARG A 126 -20.00 -9.16 -16.32
CA ARG A 126 -20.26 -9.52 -17.71
C ARG A 126 -19.99 -8.36 -18.66
N PRO A 127 -19.49 -8.63 -19.88
CA PRO A 127 -19.20 -7.59 -20.86
C PRO A 127 -20.44 -6.98 -21.50
N ALA A 128 -20.25 -5.89 -22.21
CA ALA A 128 -21.26 -5.28 -23.07
C ALA A 128 -21.81 -6.29 -24.08
N GLY A 129 -23.12 -6.23 -24.33
CA GLY A 129 -23.85 -7.16 -25.20
C GLY A 129 -24.18 -8.50 -24.58
N ALA A 130 -23.67 -8.85 -23.40
CA ALA A 130 -24.06 -10.08 -22.72
C ALA A 130 -25.52 -10.02 -22.26
N LYS A 131 -26.25 -11.14 -22.38
CA LYS A 131 -27.66 -11.21 -21.98
C LYS A 131 -27.84 -11.04 -20.47
N ILE A 132 -28.83 -10.25 -20.10
CA ILE A 132 -29.37 -10.14 -18.73
C ILE A 132 -30.65 -10.96 -18.67
N THR A 133 -30.77 -11.87 -17.72
CA THR A 133 -31.95 -12.72 -17.57
C THR A 133 -33.21 -11.87 -17.39
N GLY A 134 -34.13 -11.94 -18.35
CA GLY A 134 -35.39 -11.21 -18.32
C GLY A 134 -35.31 -9.71 -18.60
N ASN A 135 -34.16 -9.15 -18.98
CA ASN A 135 -33.99 -7.66 -19.05
C ASN A 135 -33.01 -7.17 -20.15
N GLY A 136 -33.00 -7.80 -21.32
CA GLY A 136 -32.17 -7.30 -22.45
C GLY A 136 -30.70 -7.64 -22.35
N THR A 137 -29.82 -6.64 -22.60
CA THR A 137 -28.34 -6.82 -22.68
C THR A 137 -27.60 -5.84 -21.76
N SER A 138 -26.44 -6.25 -21.31
CA SER A 138 -25.53 -5.45 -20.46
C SER A 138 -24.83 -4.35 -21.27
N ASP A 139 -24.59 -3.20 -20.65
CA ASP A 139 -23.71 -2.15 -21.16
C ASP A 139 -22.25 -2.31 -20.74
N GLY A 140 -21.92 -3.45 -20.11
CA GLY A 140 -20.57 -3.82 -19.72
C GLY A 140 -20.06 -3.17 -18.44
N VAL A 141 -18.73 -3.15 -18.29
CA VAL A 141 -18.05 -2.69 -17.05
C VAL A 141 -17.91 -1.17 -16.95
N VAL A 142 -17.90 -0.46 -18.06
CA VAL A 142 -17.57 0.98 -18.10
C VAL A 142 -18.57 1.86 -17.33
N PRO A 143 -19.90 1.64 -17.40
CA PRO A 143 -20.86 2.38 -16.57
C PRO A 143 -20.62 2.18 -15.07
N PHE A 144 -20.20 0.98 -14.63
CA PHE A 144 -19.86 0.72 -13.22
C PHE A 144 -18.55 1.40 -12.83
N CYS A 145 -17.57 1.49 -13.73
CA CYS A 145 -16.37 2.32 -13.50
C CYS A 145 -16.78 3.79 -13.25
N LYS A 146 -17.72 4.34 -14.01
CA LYS A 146 -18.23 5.70 -13.80
C LYS A 146 -18.91 5.87 -12.44
N MET A 147 -19.67 4.89 -12.00
CA MET A 147 -20.27 4.89 -10.66
C MET A 147 -19.17 4.93 -9.58
N TYR A 148 -18.13 4.08 -9.66
CA TYR A 148 -17.01 4.07 -8.70
C TYR A 148 -16.23 5.38 -8.73
N ASP A 149 -15.98 5.96 -9.90
CA ASP A 149 -15.33 7.27 -10.08
C ASP A 149 -16.08 8.37 -9.33
N SER A 150 -17.39 8.45 -9.55
CA SER A 150 -18.25 9.45 -8.91
C SER A 150 -18.34 9.24 -7.38
N THR A 151 -18.38 7.99 -6.93
CA THR A 151 -18.41 7.65 -5.50
C THR A 151 -17.11 8.08 -4.81
N ILE A 152 -15.95 7.82 -5.39
CA ILE A 152 -14.66 8.25 -4.83
C ILE A 152 -14.58 9.77 -4.75
N LEU A 153 -15.00 10.50 -5.77
CA LEU A 153 -15.05 11.97 -5.74
C LEU A 153 -15.96 12.49 -4.62
N ALA A 154 -17.15 11.89 -4.47
CA ALA A 154 -18.11 12.30 -3.45
C ALA A 154 -17.63 12.05 -2.02
N THR A 155 -16.79 11.01 -1.79
CA THR A 155 -16.27 10.67 -0.45
C THR A 155 -15.05 11.46 -0.04
N ASN A 156 -14.44 12.22 -0.97
CA ASN A 156 -13.24 13.02 -0.70
C ASN A 156 -13.54 14.35 0.02
N GLN A 157 -14.30 14.31 1.09
CA GLN A 157 -14.69 15.50 1.86
C GLN A 157 -13.94 15.56 3.19
N GLY A 158 -13.07 16.55 3.34
CA GLY A 158 -12.50 16.95 4.63
C GLY A 158 -11.50 16.00 5.28
N SER A 159 -10.98 14.98 4.59
CA SER A 159 -9.99 14.07 5.15
C SER A 159 -8.55 14.51 4.85
N VAL A 160 -7.64 14.22 5.78
CA VAL A 160 -6.18 14.45 5.63
C VAL A 160 -5.62 13.68 4.42
N ARG A 161 -6.15 12.49 4.16
CA ARG A 161 -5.84 11.67 3.00
C ARG A 161 -7.10 11.44 2.20
N ARG A 162 -7.09 11.87 0.95
CA ARG A 162 -8.18 11.61 0.01
C ARG A 162 -8.28 10.11 -0.27
N GLY A 163 -9.49 9.58 -0.29
CA GLY A 163 -9.77 8.25 -0.80
C GLY A 163 -9.41 8.21 -2.29
N ALA A 164 -8.89 7.07 -2.73
CA ALA A 164 -8.58 6.85 -4.13
C ALA A 164 -8.87 5.38 -4.48
N ALA A 165 -9.16 5.09 -5.75
CA ALA A 165 -9.42 3.74 -6.19
C ALA A 165 -8.72 3.41 -7.51
N SER A 166 -8.46 2.12 -7.71
CA SER A 166 -8.05 1.56 -8.99
C SER A 166 -9.00 0.45 -9.41
N VAL A 167 -9.22 0.31 -10.70
CA VAL A 167 -9.99 -0.79 -11.28
C VAL A 167 -9.05 -1.77 -11.97
N ASN A 168 -9.24 -3.06 -11.64
CA ASN A 168 -8.43 -4.17 -12.13
C ASN A 168 -9.28 -5.01 -13.08
N ILE A 169 -8.83 -5.20 -14.33
CA ILE A 169 -9.53 -6.01 -15.33
C ILE A 169 -8.57 -6.96 -16.05
N ASN A 170 -9.06 -8.13 -16.44
CA ASN A 170 -8.30 -9.06 -17.24
C ASN A 170 -8.14 -8.53 -18.67
N ILE A 171 -6.92 -8.59 -19.22
CA ILE A 171 -6.63 -8.21 -20.62
C ILE A 171 -7.47 -8.99 -21.64
N GLU A 172 -7.96 -10.17 -21.31
CA GLU A 172 -8.84 -10.98 -22.15
C GLU A 172 -10.34 -10.63 -21.99
N HIS A 173 -10.71 -9.69 -21.10
CA HIS A 173 -12.09 -9.24 -20.97
C HIS A 173 -12.54 -8.53 -22.27
N ASN A 174 -13.80 -8.75 -22.70
CA ASN A 174 -14.28 -8.18 -23.97
C ASN A 174 -14.31 -6.65 -23.95
N ASP A 175 -14.59 -6.03 -22.81
CA ASP A 175 -14.61 -4.57 -22.66
C ASP A 175 -13.22 -3.97 -22.38
N PHE A 176 -12.15 -4.76 -22.42
CA PHE A 176 -10.80 -4.29 -22.09
C PHE A 176 -10.35 -3.10 -22.92
N GLU A 177 -10.65 -3.08 -24.22
CA GLU A 177 -10.22 -1.99 -25.10
C GLU A 177 -10.94 -0.67 -24.79
N GLU A 178 -12.24 -0.71 -24.52
CA GLU A 178 -12.98 0.46 -24.06
C GLU A 178 -12.52 0.92 -22.68
N TRP A 179 -12.33 -0.02 -21.76
CA TRP A 179 -11.80 0.26 -20.42
C TRP A 179 -10.42 0.93 -20.45
N LEU A 180 -9.55 0.66 -21.44
CA LEU A 180 -8.28 1.36 -21.58
C LEU A 180 -8.45 2.88 -21.82
N GLU A 181 -9.57 3.31 -22.37
CA GLU A 181 -9.82 4.70 -22.75
C GLU A 181 -10.57 5.51 -21.68
N ILE A 182 -11.08 4.90 -20.59
CA ILE A 182 -11.95 5.58 -19.62
C ILE A 182 -11.31 6.80 -18.95
N ARG A 183 -9.99 6.90 -18.91
CA ARG A 183 -9.24 8.04 -18.34
C ARG A 183 -8.93 9.14 -19.35
N GLU A 184 -9.31 8.99 -20.60
CA GLU A 184 -9.12 10.04 -21.58
C GLU A 184 -10.31 11.02 -21.55
N PRO A 185 -10.05 12.35 -21.48
CA PRO A 185 -11.10 13.36 -21.45
C PRO A 185 -11.65 13.62 -22.87
N LYS A 186 -12.15 12.58 -23.53
CA LYS A 186 -12.72 12.62 -24.88
C LYS A 186 -13.93 11.69 -24.99
N GLY A 187 -14.84 12.00 -25.93
CA GLY A 187 -16.04 11.19 -26.17
C GLY A 187 -17.15 11.43 -25.15
N ASP A 188 -17.97 10.42 -24.90
CA ASP A 188 -19.11 10.50 -23.96
C ASP A 188 -18.64 10.61 -22.52
N VAL A 189 -19.01 11.69 -21.85
CA VAL A 189 -18.69 11.96 -20.42
C VAL A 189 -19.18 10.85 -19.49
N ASN A 190 -20.30 10.18 -19.82
CA ASN A 190 -20.84 9.09 -19.02
C ASN A 190 -19.99 7.81 -19.09
N ARG A 191 -19.08 7.73 -20.05
CA ARG A 191 -18.14 6.62 -20.22
C ARG A 191 -16.70 6.98 -19.80
N GLN A 192 -16.51 8.11 -19.12
CA GLN A 192 -15.22 8.57 -18.61
C GLN A 192 -15.13 8.40 -17.10
N SER A 193 -13.96 7.98 -16.63
CA SER A 193 -13.62 7.78 -15.20
C SER A 193 -12.21 8.31 -14.93
N LEU A 194 -12.08 9.64 -14.89
CA LEU A 194 -10.79 10.33 -14.89
C LEU A 194 -10.00 10.19 -13.60
N ASN A 195 -10.65 9.82 -12.50
CA ASN A 195 -10.07 9.75 -11.16
C ASN A 195 -9.73 8.31 -10.72
N LEU A 196 -10.16 7.30 -11.50
CA LEU A 196 -9.81 5.91 -11.23
C LEU A 196 -8.47 5.56 -11.85
N HIS A 197 -7.57 4.98 -11.05
CA HIS A 197 -6.38 4.32 -11.58
C HIS A 197 -6.74 2.99 -12.23
N GLN A 198 -5.85 2.48 -13.07
CA GLN A 198 -6.10 1.28 -13.86
C GLN A 198 -5.01 0.23 -13.66
N CYS A 199 -5.41 -1.05 -13.56
CA CYS A 199 -4.49 -2.18 -13.54
C CYS A 199 -4.97 -3.29 -14.49
N ALA A 200 -4.15 -3.64 -15.48
CA ALA A 200 -4.39 -4.76 -16.38
C ALA A 200 -3.89 -6.07 -15.76
N VAL A 201 -4.77 -7.03 -15.59
CA VAL A 201 -4.44 -8.37 -15.09
C VAL A 201 -4.13 -9.29 -16.28
N VAL A 202 -2.92 -9.82 -16.33
CA VAL A 202 -2.41 -10.65 -17.44
C VAL A 202 -2.19 -12.09 -16.95
N GLY A 203 -2.90 -13.02 -17.56
CA GLY A 203 -2.80 -14.45 -17.24
C GLY A 203 -1.79 -15.20 -18.11
N ASP A 204 -1.31 -16.36 -17.63
CA ASP A 204 -0.35 -17.21 -18.38
C ASP A 204 -0.90 -17.68 -19.73
N LYS A 205 -2.22 -17.89 -19.85
CA LYS A 205 -2.85 -18.27 -21.11
C LYS A 205 -2.68 -17.17 -22.17
N PHE A 206 -2.92 -15.92 -21.78
CA PHE A 206 -2.72 -14.77 -22.68
C PHE A 206 -1.26 -14.65 -23.11
N MET A 207 -0.31 -14.81 -22.19
CA MET A 207 1.13 -14.72 -22.50
C MET A 207 1.57 -15.82 -23.48
N ARG A 208 1.09 -17.05 -23.30
CA ARG A 208 1.34 -18.14 -24.29
C ARG A 208 0.78 -17.83 -25.67
N ARG A 209 -0.44 -17.28 -25.77
CA ARG A 209 -1.02 -16.83 -27.06
C ARG A 209 -0.14 -15.76 -27.69
N LEU A 210 0.33 -14.79 -26.91
CA LEU A 210 1.19 -13.71 -27.35
C LEU A 210 2.50 -14.26 -27.94
N GLU A 211 3.18 -15.17 -27.24
CA GLU A 211 4.41 -15.86 -27.65
C GLU A 211 4.20 -16.67 -28.95
N GLN A 212 3.07 -17.34 -29.10
CA GLN A 212 2.69 -18.11 -30.28
C GLN A 212 2.31 -17.23 -31.48
N GLY A 213 2.28 -15.92 -31.31
CA GLY A 213 2.01 -14.98 -32.40
C GLY A 213 0.52 -14.76 -32.72
N ASP A 214 -0.36 -15.06 -31.80
CA ASP A 214 -1.79 -14.78 -31.91
C ASP A 214 -2.03 -13.28 -32.19
N LYS A 215 -2.73 -12.97 -33.28
CA LYS A 215 -2.91 -11.60 -33.74
C LYS A 215 -3.72 -10.73 -32.78
N ASP A 216 -4.77 -11.29 -32.14
CA ASP A 216 -5.60 -10.59 -31.17
C ASP A 216 -4.78 -10.29 -29.90
N ALA A 217 -4.06 -11.26 -29.38
CA ALA A 217 -3.19 -11.08 -28.21
C ALA A 217 -2.11 -10.01 -28.47
N ARG A 218 -1.47 -10.03 -29.66
CA ARG A 218 -0.50 -9.01 -30.07
C ARG A 218 -1.10 -7.62 -30.18
N ASN A 219 -2.30 -7.50 -30.73
CA ASN A 219 -3.00 -6.23 -30.85
C ASN A 219 -3.35 -5.65 -29.47
N ARG A 220 -3.98 -6.43 -28.59
CA ARG A 220 -4.31 -6.01 -27.22
C ARG A 220 -3.08 -5.61 -26.42
N TRP A 221 -2.00 -6.42 -26.49
CA TRP A 221 -0.74 -6.13 -25.84
C TRP A 221 -0.11 -4.84 -26.34
N SER A 222 -0.10 -4.62 -27.66
CA SER A 222 0.41 -3.39 -28.27
C SER A 222 -0.38 -2.16 -27.85
N LYS A 223 -1.73 -2.25 -27.77
CA LYS A 223 -2.58 -1.15 -27.28
C LYS A 223 -2.27 -0.83 -25.82
N LEU A 224 -2.18 -1.85 -24.97
CA LEU A 224 -1.81 -1.71 -23.56
C LEU A 224 -0.47 -0.98 -23.37
N LEU A 225 0.58 -1.44 -24.08
CA LEU A 225 1.91 -0.84 -23.97
C LEU A 225 1.96 0.59 -24.49
N ARG A 226 1.26 0.90 -25.60
CA ARG A 226 1.14 2.28 -26.11
C ARG A 226 0.46 3.19 -25.10
N LYS A 227 -0.66 2.76 -24.50
CA LYS A 227 -1.35 3.52 -23.46
C LYS A 227 -0.43 3.78 -22.27
N ARG A 228 0.21 2.73 -21.75
CA ARG A 228 1.14 2.85 -20.64
C ARG A 228 2.31 3.79 -20.94
N LYS A 229 2.89 3.72 -22.13
CA LYS A 229 3.96 4.65 -22.55
C LYS A 229 3.47 6.10 -22.58
N ALA A 230 2.25 6.35 -23.01
CA ALA A 230 1.70 7.69 -23.14
C ALA A 230 1.27 8.32 -21.80
N THR A 231 0.77 7.52 -20.87
CA THR A 231 0.10 8.01 -19.65
C THR A 231 0.71 7.52 -18.33
N GLY A 232 1.63 6.55 -18.35
CA GLY A 232 2.12 5.84 -17.16
C GLY A 232 1.19 4.73 -16.67
N GLU A 233 -0.03 4.64 -17.17
CA GLU A 233 -1.05 3.65 -16.81
C GLU A 233 -1.58 2.90 -18.05
N PRO A 234 -2.19 1.72 -17.86
CA PRO A 234 -2.45 1.00 -16.62
C PRO A 234 -1.19 0.36 -16.02
N TYR A 235 -1.24 0.02 -14.72
CA TYR A 235 -0.32 -0.96 -14.14
C TYR A 235 -0.52 -2.32 -14.78
N ILE A 236 0.47 -3.20 -14.66
CA ILE A 236 0.39 -4.56 -15.24
C ILE A 236 0.68 -5.58 -14.14
N MET A 237 -0.28 -6.47 -13.87
CA MET A 237 -0.13 -7.58 -12.94
C MET A 237 -0.03 -8.90 -13.71
N PHE A 238 1.08 -9.61 -13.58
CA PHE A 238 1.24 -10.96 -14.11
C PHE A 238 0.68 -11.99 -13.13
N LYS A 239 -0.62 -12.28 -13.25
CA LYS A 239 -1.39 -13.10 -12.31
C LYS A 239 -0.78 -14.48 -12.08
N GLY A 240 -0.26 -15.12 -13.14
CA GLY A 240 0.37 -16.43 -13.04
C GLY A 240 1.61 -16.42 -12.16
N ASN A 241 2.50 -15.43 -12.36
CA ASN A 241 3.72 -15.26 -11.57
C ASN A 241 3.41 -14.99 -10.10
N VAL A 242 2.46 -14.09 -9.83
CA VAL A 242 2.01 -13.80 -8.46
C VAL A 242 1.51 -15.06 -7.76
N ASN A 243 0.61 -15.83 -8.39
CA ASN A 243 0.06 -17.03 -7.77
C ASN A 243 1.08 -18.18 -7.63
N LYS A 244 2.09 -18.27 -8.51
CA LYS A 244 3.22 -19.19 -8.34
C LYS A 244 4.07 -18.85 -7.13
N ALA A 245 4.25 -17.56 -6.87
CA ALA A 245 5.04 -17.04 -5.75
C ALA A 245 4.26 -16.96 -4.42
N ASN A 246 2.99 -17.34 -4.38
CA ASN A 246 2.18 -17.33 -3.17
C ASN A 246 2.88 -18.08 -2.02
N PRO A 247 2.78 -17.54 -0.79
CA PRO A 247 3.32 -18.20 0.39
C PRO A 247 2.57 -19.52 0.69
N GLU A 248 3.19 -20.37 1.51
CA GLU A 248 2.63 -21.68 1.86
C GLU A 248 1.21 -21.56 2.45
N ALA A 249 0.97 -20.57 3.30
CA ALA A 249 -0.35 -20.27 3.83
C ALA A 249 -1.45 -20.14 2.75
N TYR A 250 -1.12 -19.54 1.61
CA TYR A 250 -2.07 -19.41 0.50
C TYR A 250 -2.20 -20.72 -0.29
N LYS A 251 -1.10 -21.44 -0.53
CA LYS A 251 -1.08 -22.67 -1.29
C LYS A 251 -1.92 -23.76 -0.61
N GLN A 252 -1.70 -23.98 0.68
CA GLN A 252 -2.41 -24.99 1.46
C GLN A 252 -3.92 -24.71 1.61
N ASN A 253 -4.32 -23.43 1.62
CA ASN A 253 -5.72 -23.02 1.71
C ASN A 253 -6.38 -22.79 0.32
N GLY A 254 -5.66 -23.03 -0.79
CA GLY A 254 -6.18 -22.82 -2.13
C GLY A 254 -6.50 -21.36 -2.48
N LEU A 255 -5.95 -20.38 -1.72
CA LEU A 255 -6.22 -18.96 -1.90
C LEU A 255 -5.56 -18.46 -3.17
N LYS A 256 -6.29 -17.64 -3.93
CA LYS A 256 -5.84 -17.09 -5.21
C LYS A 256 -5.88 -15.57 -5.18
N VAL A 257 -4.91 -14.98 -5.87
CA VAL A 257 -4.83 -13.54 -6.11
C VAL A 257 -5.43 -13.23 -7.48
N HIS A 258 -6.37 -12.29 -7.52
CA HIS A 258 -7.10 -11.90 -8.72
C HIS A 258 -6.83 -10.47 -9.16
N MET A 259 -6.35 -9.64 -8.25
CA MET A 259 -6.18 -8.19 -8.41
C MET A 259 -5.12 -7.65 -7.45
N THR A 260 -4.81 -6.37 -7.57
CA THR A 260 -3.89 -5.65 -6.69
C THR A 260 -4.59 -4.47 -6.00
N ASN A 261 -3.92 -3.88 -4.98
CA ASN A 261 -4.32 -2.60 -4.42
C ASN A 261 -4.11 -1.44 -5.44
N ILE A 262 -4.41 -0.23 -5.00
CA ILE A 262 -4.33 0.97 -5.85
C ILE A 262 -2.94 1.24 -6.44
N CYS A 263 -1.86 0.94 -5.72
CA CYS A 263 -0.48 1.19 -6.15
C CYS A 263 0.23 -0.06 -6.72
N SER A 264 -0.47 -1.18 -6.83
CA SER A 264 -0.02 -2.49 -7.37
C SER A 264 1.05 -3.24 -6.55
N GLU A 265 1.48 -2.73 -5.38
CA GLU A 265 2.47 -3.41 -4.52
C GLU A 265 1.86 -4.50 -3.64
N ILE A 266 0.54 -4.52 -3.45
CA ILE A 266 -0.17 -5.50 -2.62
C ILE A 266 -1.01 -6.41 -3.50
N ALA A 267 -0.71 -7.70 -3.46
CA ALA A 267 -1.38 -8.74 -4.22
C ALA A 267 -1.85 -9.84 -3.26
N LEU A 268 -3.07 -9.71 -2.73
CA LEU A 268 -3.65 -10.60 -1.73
C LEU A 268 -4.95 -11.23 -2.23
N HIS A 269 -5.39 -12.27 -1.54
CA HIS A 269 -6.63 -12.99 -1.87
C HIS A 269 -7.86 -12.12 -1.62
N THR A 270 -8.79 -12.18 -2.55
CA THR A 270 -10.14 -11.62 -2.48
C THR A 270 -11.15 -12.62 -3.01
N ASP A 271 -12.35 -12.61 -2.44
CA ASP A 271 -13.56 -13.27 -2.95
C ASP A 271 -14.82 -12.51 -2.49
N GLU A 272 -16.00 -13.06 -2.71
CA GLU A 272 -17.27 -12.43 -2.32
C GLU A 272 -17.33 -12.08 -0.83
N SER A 273 -16.67 -12.87 0.02
CA SER A 273 -16.70 -12.75 1.48
C SER A 273 -15.41 -12.22 2.11
N HIS A 274 -14.36 -12.01 1.33
CA HIS A 274 -13.05 -11.55 1.80
C HIS A 274 -12.56 -10.37 0.97
N SER A 275 -12.47 -9.22 1.62
CA SER A 275 -11.79 -8.03 1.08
C SER A 275 -10.43 -7.92 1.74
N PHE A 276 -9.36 -7.85 0.98
CA PHE A 276 -8.03 -7.82 1.57
C PHE A 276 -7.70 -6.50 2.24
N VAL A 277 -6.82 -6.58 3.21
CA VAL A 277 -6.23 -5.45 3.92
C VAL A 277 -4.75 -5.73 4.16
N CYS A 278 -3.90 -4.70 4.05
CA CYS A 278 -2.47 -4.80 4.35
C CYS A 278 -1.99 -3.60 5.16
N CYS A 279 -1.24 -3.89 6.22
CA CYS A 279 -0.62 -2.90 7.08
C CYS A 279 0.79 -2.59 6.59
N LEU A 280 1.09 -1.31 6.33
CA LEU A 280 2.33 -0.86 5.72
C LEU A 280 3.14 0.05 6.66
N SER A 281 4.45 -0.10 6.65
CA SER A 281 5.47 0.87 7.07
C SER A 281 6.79 0.55 6.39
N SER A 282 7.80 1.41 6.51
CA SER A 282 9.04 1.27 5.76
C SER A 282 10.27 1.45 6.63
N LEU A 283 11.32 0.70 6.33
CA LEU A 283 12.66 0.89 6.87
C LEU A 283 13.39 1.98 6.06
N ASN A 284 14.10 2.87 6.72
CA ASN A 284 14.87 3.93 6.05
C ASN A 284 16.26 3.42 5.68
N LEU A 285 16.47 3.15 4.39
CA LEU A 285 17.75 2.65 3.89
C LEU A 285 18.86 3.71 3.92
N ALA A 286 18.53 5.01 3.86
CA ALA A 286 19.54 6.05 4.06
C ALA A 286 20.22 5.98 5.45
N ARG A 287 19.60 5.28 6.39
CA ARG A 287 20.15 5.01 7.73
C ARG A 287 20.50 3.53 7.96
N TYR A 288 20.70 2.76 6.89
CA TYR A 288 20.96 1.33 6.96
C TYR A 288 22.13 0.98 7.88
N GLU A 289 23.22 1.72 7.78
CA GLU A 289 24.43 1.48 8.59
C GLU A 289 24.21 1.67 10.11
N GLU A 290 23.20 2.49 10.49
CA GLU A 290 22.87 2.74 11.89
C GLU A 290 22.05 1.59 12.50
N TRP A 291 21.21 0.94 11.70
CA TRP A 291 20.25 -0.04 12.23
C TRP A 291 20.49 -1.50 11.78
N LYS A 292 21.35 -1.76 10.82
CA LYS A 292 21.55 -3.11 10.22
C LYS A 292 21.89 -4.21 11.23
N ASP A 293 22.57 -3.86 12.34
CA ASP A 293 23.01 -4.79 13.38
C ASP A 293 22.09 -4.75 14.63
N THR A 294 20.91 -4.16 14.52
CA THR A 294 19.90 -4.06 15.57
C THR A 294 18.74 -5.05 15.35
N ASN A 295 17.80 -5.11 16.29
CA ASN A 295 16.58 -5.89 16.15
C ASN A 295 15.47 -5.18 15.37
N LEU A 296 15.74 -4.04 14.71
CA LEU A 296 14.75 -3.20 14.06
C LEU A 296 13.79 -3.98 13.15
N ILE A 297 14.30 -4.85 12.29
CA ILE A 297 13.47 -5.61 11.32
C ILE A 297 12.48 -6.52 12.06
N HIS A 298 13.00 -7.26 13.07
CA HIS A 298 12.19 -8.13 13.91
C HIS A 298 11.08 -7.34 14.61
N ASP A 299 11.43 -6.26 15.28
CA ASP A 299 10.50 -5.48 16.09
C ASP A 299 9.54 -4.66 15.21
N ALA A 300 9.92 -4.29 13.97
CA ALA A 300 9.04 -3.67 13.00
C ALA A 300 7.90 -4.61 12.55
N ILE A 301 8.15 -5.91 12.44
CA ILE A 301 7.08 -6.91 12.18
C ILE A 301 6.13 -7.01 13.37
N TRP A 302 6.67 -7.04 14.60
CA TRP A 302 5.85 -6.97 15.81
C TRP A 302 5.01 -5.70 15.87
N PHE A 303 5.63 -4.55 15.56
CA PHE A 303 4.93 -3.28 15.47
C PHE A 303 3.77 -3.33 14.47
N LEU A 304 4.00 -3.83 13.25
CA LEU A 304 2.96 -3.92 12.23
C LEU A 304 1.84 -4.91 12.61
N ASP A 305 2.15 -6.02 13.28
CA ASP A 305 1.11 -6.93 13.79
C ASP A 305 0.26 -6.27 14.88
N GLY A 306 0.86 -5.42 15.72
CA GLY A 306 0.14 -4.60 16.68
C GLY A 306 -0.74 -3.51 16.04
N VAL A 307 -0.30 -2.91 14.93
CA VAL A 307 -1.14 -2.00 14.13
C VAL A 307 -2.30 -2.76 13.46
N MET A 308 -2.06 -3.97 12.98
CA MET A 308 -3.13 -4.84 12.47
C MET A 308 -4.16 -5.16 13.55
N GLU A 309 -3.71 -5.42 14.79
CA GLU A 309 -4.62 -5.63 15.92
C GLU A 309 -5.42 -4.36 16.25
N GLU A 310 -4.78 -3.19 16.26
CA GLU A 310 -5.47 -1.90 16.43
C GLU A 310 -6.57 -1.72 15.37
N PHE A 311 -6.27 -2.05 14.10
CA PHE A 311 -7.26 -2.03 13.03
C PHE A 311 -8.43 -2.97 13.31
N ILE A 312 -8.16 -4.23 13.61
CA ILE A 312 -9.20 -5.24 13.88
C ILE A 312 -10.13 -4.78 15.02
N GLN A 313 -9.55 -4.31 16.13
CA GLN A 313 -10.34 -3.89 17.28
C GLN A 313 -11.18 -2.64 17.00
N ARG A 314 -10.65 -1.68 16.24
CA ARG A 314 -11.36 -0.44 15.92
C ARG A 314 -12.39 -0.59 14.79
N ALA A 315 -12.12 -1.46 13.83
CA ALA A 315 -13.06 -1.75 12.76
C ALA A 315 -14.21 -2.65 13.23
N LYS A 316 -14.01 -3.41 14.31
CA LYS A 316 -15.03 -4.30 14.87
C LYS A 316 -16.30 -3.50 15.28
N GLY A 317 -17.41 -3.90 14.70
CA GLY A 317 -18.69 -3.22 14.89
C GLY A 317 -18.97 -2.07 13.90
N LEU A 318 -18.02 -1.70 13.05
CA LEU A 318 -18.28 -0.80 11.94
C LEU A 318 -18.98 -1.55 10.81
N ARG A 319 -20.17 -1.09 10.46
CA ARG A 319 -20.94 -1.67 9.35
C ARG A 319 -20.19 -1.49 8.03
N GLY A 320 -20.11 -2.56 7.22
CA GLY A 320 -19.44 -2.57 5.93
C GLY A 320 -17.95 -2.92 5.98
N PHE A 321 -17.41 -3.28 7.16
CA PHE A 321 -16.03 -3.75 7.32
C PHE A 321 -15.93 -5.25 7.58
N GLU A 322 -17.03 -5.99 7.50
CA GLU A 322 -17.10 -7.41 7.87
C GLU A 322 -16.14 -8.27 7.04
N ASN A 323 -16.10 -8.07 5.72
CA ASN A 323 -15.21 -8.80 4.81
C ASN A 323 -13.73 -8.47 5.05
N THR A 324 -13.44 -7.20 5.28
CA THR A 324 -12.09 -6.71 5.56
C THR A 324 -11.58 -7.23 6.91
N ILE A 325 -12.42 -7.20 7.96
CA ILE A 325 -12.10 -7.74 9.29
C ILE A 325 -11.83 -9.25 9.20
N ARG A 326 -12.67 -9.97 8.45
CA ARG A 326 -12.51 -11.42 8.25
C ARG A 326 -11.17 -11.77 7.62
N SER A 327 -10.74 -11.05 6.60
CA SER A 327 -9.42 -11.20 5.97
C SER A 327 -8.29 -10.84 6.93
N ALA A 328 -8.44 -9.72 7.66
CA ALA A 328 -7.47 -9.27 8.66
C ALA A 328 -7.26 -10.33 9.75
N GLN A 329 -8.33 -10.91 10.29
CA GLN A 329 -8.26 -11.93 11.33
C GLN A 329 -7.68 -13.26 10.84
N LYS A 330 -8.04 -13.69 9.62
CA LYS A 330 -7.61 -14.98 9.07
C LYS A 330 -6.17 -14.97 8.55
N GLY A 331 -5.69 -13.84 8.05
CA GLY A 331 -4.41 -13.78 7.33
C GLY A 331 -3.37 -12.85 7.93
N ARG A 332 -3.78 -11.78 8.63
CA ARG A 332 -2.89 -10.77 9.23
C ARG A 332 -1.74 -10.34 8.31
N ALA A 333 -2.05 -10.01 7.05
CA ALA A 333 -1.06 -9.65 6.06
C ALA A 333 -0.37 -8.33 6.39
N LEU A 334 0.95 -8.32 6.38
CA LEU A 334 1.82 -7.18 6.64
C LEU A 334 2.62 -6.83 5.39
N GLY A 335 3.03 -5.57 5.29
CA GLY A 335 3.84 -5.05 4.20
C GLY A 335 4.97 -4.18 4.74
N LEU A 336 5.99 -4.76 5.35
CA LEU A 336 7.21 -4.05 5.68
C LEU A 336 7.98 -3.76 4.40
N GLY A 337 8.10 -2.49 4.05
CA GLY A 337 8.83 -2.00 2.89
C GLY A 337 10.11 -1.27 3.24
N VAL A 338 10.62 -0.55 2.27
CA VAL A 338 11.80 0.32 2.41
C VAL A 338 11.55 1.65 1.72
N LEU A 339 12.30 2.67 2.13
CA LEU A 339 12.44 3.93 1.40
C LEU A 339 13.91 4.41 1.48
N GLY A 340 14.26 5.41 0.68
CA GLY A 340 15.62 5.94 0.69
C GLY A 340 16.65 5.12 -0.08
N TRP A 341 16.22 4.19 -0.96
CA TRP A 341 17.15 3.34 -1.72
C TRP A 341 18.14 4.14 -2.58
N HIS A 342 17.65 5.09 -3.39
CA HIS A 342 18.52 5.89 -4.22
C HIS A 342 19.45 6.80 -3.39
N THR A 343 18.92 7.39 -2.30
CA THR A 343 19.73 8.16 -1.34
C THR A 343 20.86 7.31 -0.76
N TYR A 344 20.58 6.09 -0.33
CA TYR A 344 21.59 5.14 0.16
C TYR A 344 22.69 4.86 -0.88
N LEU A 345 22.29 4.58 -2.12
CA LEU A 345 23.25 4.33 -3.19
C LEU A 345 24.12 5.56 -3.49
N GLN A 346 23.53 6.76 -3.52
CA GLN A 346 24.27 7.99 -3.73
C GLN A 346 25.29 8.26 -2.62
N GLU A 347 24.91 8.07 -1.36
CA GLU A 347 25.82 8.23 -0.22
C GLU A 347 26.98 7.22 -0.23
N LYS A 348 26.77 6.04 -0.81
CA LYS A 348 27.82 5.03 -1.03
C LYS A 348 28.61 5.22 -2.31
N GLY A 349 28.28 6.20 -3.16
CA GLY A 349 28.90 6.38 -4.47
C GLY A 349 28.62 5.24 -5.45
N ILE A 350 27.49 4.52 -5.27
CA ILE A 350 27.11 3.36 -6.09
C ILE A 350 26.14 3.83 -7.17
N PRO A 351 26.42 3.60 -8.46
CA PRO A 351 25.48 3.87 -9.55
C PRO A 351 24.18 3.09 -9.36
N PHE A 352 23.04 3.73 -9.65
CA PHE A 352 21.72 3.13 -9.52
C PHE A 352 21.57 1.85 -10.36
N GLU A 353 22.08 1.88 -11.58
CA GLU A 353 22.17 0.74 -12.48
C GLU A 353 23.58 0.14 -12.43
N GLY A 354 23.69 -1.12 -12.05
CA GLY A 354 24.98 -1.80 -12.02
C GLY A 354 25.04 -3.02 -11.11
N LEU A 355 26.18 -3.73 -11.16
CA LEU A 355 26.38 -4.95 -10.37
C LEU A 355 26.46 -4.68 -8.87
N LEU A 356 27.06 -3.56 -8.47
CA LEU A 356 27.17 -3.20 -7.04
C LEU A 356 25.80 -2.92 -6.42
N SER A 357 24.90 -2.20 -7.13
CA SER A 357 23.54 -1.98 -6.64
C SER A 357 22.75 -3.28 -6.52
N GLN A 358 22.95 -4.22 -7.46
CA GLN A 358 22.33 -5.56 -7.38
C GLN A 358 22.87 -6.36 -6.19
N PHE A 359 24.16 -6.27 -5.91
CA PHE A 359 24.78 -6.91 -4.74
C PHE A 359 24.19 -6.36 -3.43
N GLU A 360 24.15 -5.04 -3.28
CA GLU A 360 23.54 -4.39 -2.10
C GLU A 360 22.05 -4.73 -1.96
N THR A 361 21.31 -4.77 -3.08
CA THR A 361 19.92 -5.22 -3.08
C THR A 361 19.78 -6.62 -2.49
N ARG A 362 20.55 -7.58 -2.99
CA ARG A 362 20.50 -8.98 -2.49
C ARG A 362 20.85 -9.07 -1.02
N LYS A 363 21.91 -8.38 -0.59
CA LYS A 363 22.37 -8.36 0.81
C LYS A 363 21.27 -7.84 1.74
N ILE A 364 20.75 -6.64 1.48
CA ILE A 364 19.76 -5.96 2.34
C ILE A 364 18.43 -6.72 2.35
N PHE A 365 17.90 -7.07 1.19
CA PHE A 365 16.60 -7.74 1.12
C PHE A 365 16.64 -9.19 1.58
N SER A 366 17.80 -9.87 1.55
CA SER A 366 17.97 -11.17 2.19
C SER A 366 17.90 -11.06 3.71
N GLN A 367 18.53 -10.04 4.29
CA GLN A 367 18.44 -9.76 5.73
C GLN A 367 16.99 -9.46 6.13
N ILE A 368 16.31 -8.56 5.40
CA ILE A 368 14.91 -8.22 5.67
C ILE A 368 14.02 -9.48 5.59
N LYS A 369 14.26 -10.35 4.61
CA LYS A 369 13.52 -11.60 4.46
C LYS A 369 13.68 -12.50 5.68
N ILE A 370 14.92 -12.82 6.04
CA ILE A 370 15.23 -13.76 7.12
C ILE A 370 14.67 -13.25 8.46
N GLU A 371 14.95 -11.99 8.80
CA GLU A 371 14.52 -11.41 10.07
C GLU A 371 12.99 -11.23 10.16
N SER A 372 12.33 -10.84 9.09
CA SER A 372 10.86 -10.73 9.08
C SER A 372 10.17 -12.09 9.24
N GLU A 373 10.70 -13.15 8.62
CA GLU A 373 10.19 -14.50 8.78
C GLU A 373 10.42 -15.03 10.21
N ARG A 374 11.60 -14.78 10.80
CA ARG A 374 11.89 -15.09 12.20
C ARG A 374 10.90 -14.39 13.14
N ALA A 375 10.64 -13.10 12.92
CA ALA A 375 9.71 -12.32 13.71
C ALA A 375 8.27 -12.85 13.66
N SER A 376 7.79 -13.23 12.46
CA SER A 376 6.45 -13.79 12.34
C SER A 376 6.30 -15.16 13.01
N ARG A 377 7.38 -15.97 13.04
CA ARG A 377 7.40 -17.22 13.83
C ARG A 377 7.33 -16.94 15.33
N SER A 378 8.12 -15.99 15.83
CA SER A 378 8.06 -15.61 17.25
C SER A 378 6.70 -15.05 17.66
N LEU A 379 6.04 -14.30 16.77
CA LEU A 379 4.66 -13.87 16.98
C LEU A 379 3.68 -15.05 17.02
N ALA A 380 3.86 -16.07 16.17
CA ALA A 380 3.03 -17.28 16.18
C ALA A 380 3.19 -18.09 17.47
N GLU A 381 4.41 -18.18 18.01
CA GLU A 381 4.69 -18.82 19.31
C GLU A 381 3.96 -18.11 20.47
N VAL A 382 3.86 -16.77 20.42
CA VAL A 382 3.25 -15.98 21.50
C VAL A 382 1.72 -15.87 21.36
N TYR A 383 1.22 -15.65 20.15
CA TYR A 383 -0.21 -15.33 19.91
C TYR A 383 -0.96 -16.38 19.07
N GLY A 384 -0.28 -17.47 18.68
CA GLY A 384 -0.85 -18.51 17.83
C GLY A 384 -0.88 -18.16 16.35
N GLU A 385 -1.17 -19.14 15.54
CA GLU A 385 -1.34 -19.04 14.09
C GLU A 385 -2.78 -18.65 13.74
N PRO A 386 -3.04 -17.61 12.95
CA PRO A 386 -4.37 -17.34 12.45
C PRO A 386 -4.80 -18.40 11.43
N LEU A 387 -6.10 -18.47 11.12
CA LEU A 387 -6.71 -19.56 10.37
C LEU A 387 -5.98 -19.92 9.07
N TRP A 388 -5.57 -18.93 8.28
CA TRP A 388 -4.88 -19.19 7.01
C TRP A 388 -3.41 -19.60 7.19
N CYS A 389 -2.85 -19.40 8.37
CA CYS A 389 -1.46 -19.75 8.68
C CYS A 389 -1.31 -21.08 9.45
N VAL A 390 -2.40 -21.73 9.85
CA VAL A 390 -2.36 -22.97 10.64
C VAL A 390 -1.44 -24.00 10.00
N GLY A 391 -0.46 -24.49 10.75
CA GLY A 391 0.53 -25.47 10.30
C GLY A 391 1.74 -24.89 9.56
N THR A 392 1.83 -23.57 9.37
CA THR A 392 2.98 -22.93 8.72
C THR A 392 4.06 -22.47 9.68
N GLY A 393 3.77 -22.40 10.97
CA GLY A 393 4.62 -21.79 11.99
C GLY A 393 4.69 -20.25 11.88
N MET A 394 3.77 -19.62 11.13
CA MET A 394 3.76 -18.18 10.90
C MET A 394 2.50 -17.53 11.48
N ARG A 395 2.64 -16.28 11.94
CA ARG A 395 1.47 -15.47 12.33
C ARG A 395 0.87 -14.69 11.16
N ASN A 396 1.64 -14.44 10.12
CA ASN A 396 1.25 -13.53 9.05
C ASN A 396 1.41 -14.24 7.70
N THR A 397 0.40 -14.16 6.85
CA THR A 397 0.46 -14.74 5.50
C THR A 397 1.51 -14.06 4.62
N HIS A 398 1.64 -12.74 4.75
CA HIS A 398 2.60 -11.90 4.02
C HIS A 398 3.30 -10.97 4.99
N LEU A 399 4.54 -10.58 4.68
CA LEU A 399 5.38 -9.81 5.58
C LEU A 399 5.98 -8.55 4.93
N ARG A 400 6.09 -8.52 3.61
CA ARG A 400 6.88 -7.52 2.89
C ARG A 400 6.13 -6.96 1.68
N ALA A 401 6.20 -5.63 1.51
CA ALA A 401 5.73 -4.94 0.32
C ALA A 401 6.44 -3.58 0.22
N VAL A 402 6.86 -3.21 -0.98
CA VAL A 402 7.53 -1.91 -1.21
C VAL A 402 6.52 -0.92 -1.74
N ALA A 403 6.04 -0.04 -0.86
CA ALA A 403 5.12 1.03 -1.21
C ALA A 403 5.84 2.22 -1.86
N PRO A 404 5.14 3.09 -2.63
CA PRO A 404 5.74 4.26 -3.27
C PRO A 404 6.29 5.32 -2.29
N THR A 405 5.77 5.44 -1.09
CA THR A 405 6.22 6.26 0.04
C THR A 405 6.48 7.74 -0.23
N VAL A 406 5.80 8.36 -1.22
CA VAL A 406 6.04 9.76 -1.62
C VAL A 406 5.91 10.75 -0.45
N SER A 407 4.88 10.61 0.39
CA SER A 407 4.70 11.47 1.58
C SER A 407 5.64 11.08 2.71
N ASN A 408 5.83 9.77 2.94
CA ASN A 408 6.65 9.26 4.04
C ASN A 408 8.13 9.61 3.88
N SER A 409 8.65 9.64 2.65
CA SER A 409 10.04 10.02 2.38
C SER A 409 10.36 11.46 2.82
N LYS A 410 9.37 12.36 2.78
CA LYS A 410 9.47 13.73 3.31
C LYS A 410 9.53 13.75 4.83
N LEU A 411 8.77 12.86 5.47
CA LEU A 411 8.73 12.68 6.93
C LEU A 411 9.87 11.82 7.48
N SER A 412 10.82 11.41 6.64
CA SER A 412 11.92 10.50 6.99
C SER A 412 13.29 11.10 6.66
N GLY A 413 13.42 12.42 6.77
CA GLY A 413 14.66 13.12 6.47
C GLY A 413 14.79 13.54 4.99
N ASN A 414 13.68 13.69 4.27
CA ASN A 414 13.67 14.09 2.85
C ASN A 414 14.54 13.18 1.96
N VAL A 415 14.41 11.89 2.12
CA VAL A 415 15.12 10.86 1.33
C VAL A 415 14.34 10.51 0.05
N SER A 416 14.93 9.70 -0.84
CA SER A 416 14.25 9.21 -2.04
C SER A 416 13.05 8.30 -1.69
N PRO A 417 11.95 8.33 -2.46
CA PRO A 417 10.78 7.51 -2.18
C PRO A 417 11.02 6.04 -2.57
N GLY A 418 10.58 5.12 -1.73
CA GLY A 418 10.63 3.68 -1.99
C GLY A 418 12.00 3.20 -2.47
N ILE A 419 11.97 2.48 -3.59
CA ILE A 419 13.16 2.01 -4.32
C ILE A 419 13.40 2.80 -5.61
N GLU A 420 12.70 3.90 -5.79
CA GLU A 420 12.76 4.72 -7.00
C GLU A 420 13.93 5.71 -6.95
N PRO A 421 14.49 6.09 -8.10
CA PRO A 421 15.44 7.19 -8.15
C PRO A 421 14.73 8.52 -7.87
N TRP A 422 15.49 9.55 -7.45
CA TRP A 422 15.01 10.92 -7.45
C TRP A 422 14.50 11.29 -8.85
N ALA A 423 13.33 11.95 -8.90
CA ALA A 423 12.74 12.38 -10.17
C ALA A 423 13.63 13.38 -10.92
N ALA A 424 14.29 14.27 -10.17
CA ALA A 424 15.33 15.19 -10.63
C ALA A 424 16.15 15.67 -9.42
N ASN A 425 17.28 16.30 -9.68
CA ASN A 425 18.10 16.90 -8.61
C ASN A 425 17.44 18.11 -7.95
N VAL A 426 16.64 18.86 -8.71
CA VAL A 426 15.78 19.93 -8.22
C VAL A 426 14.46 19.86 -8.98
N PHE A 427 13.35 19.80 -8.26
CA PHE A 427 12.02 19.78 -8.87
C PHE A 427 10.95 20.37 -7.95
N THR A 428 9.88 20.84 -8.55
CA THR A 428 8.69 21.28 -7.83
C THR A 428 7.74 20.11 -7.65
N GLU A 429 7.39 19.82 -6.42
CA GLU A 429 6.40 18.80 -6.07
C GLU A 429 5.14 19.48 -5.55
N GLN A 430 4.00 19.19 -6.18
CA GLN A 430 2.70 19.64 -5.73
C GLN A 430 2.00 18.52 -4.95
N GLY A 431 1.72 18.77 -3.69
CA GLY A 431 1.05 17.80 -2.80
C GLY A 431 -0.20 18.40 -2.16
N ALA A 432 -0.92 17.59 -1.38
CA ALA A 432 -2.11 18.01 -0.64
C ALA A 432 -1.81 19.17 0.33
N ASN A 433 -0.58 19.26 0.83
CA ASN A 433 -0.12 20.24 1.81
C ASN A 433 0.64 21.42 1.19
N GLY A 434 0.49 21.65 -0.13
CA GLY A 434 1.09 22.76 -0.84
C GLY A 434 2.16 22.35 -1.86
N THR A 435 2.86 23.36 -2.37
CA THR A 435 3.93 23.20 -3.36
C THR A 435 5.29 23.30 -2.66
N PHE A 436 6.17 22.35 -2.93
CA PHE A 436 7.51 22.27 -2.37
C PHE A 436 8.55 22.28 -3.49
N ILE A 437 9.65 23.01 -3.28
CA ILE A 437 10.85 22.84 -4.08
C ILE A 437 11.71 21.79 -3.38
N ARG A 438 11.80 20.61 -3.99
CA ARG A 438 12.64 19.52 -3.47
C ARG A 438 14.01 19.59 -4.13
N LYS A 439 15.05 19.47 -3.31
CA LYS A 439 16.44 19.36 -3.74
C LYS A 439 16.98 18.02 -3.29
N ASN A 440 17.74 17.35 -4.15
CA ASN A 440 18.44 16.13 -3.78
C ASN A 440 19.50 16.46 -2.71
N PRO A 441 19.33 15.94 -1.46
CA PRO A 441 20.23 16.34 -0.36
C PRO A 441 21.67 15.90 -0.56
N THR A 442 21.90 14.76 -1.21
CA THR A 442 23.26 14.29 -1.51
C THR A 442 23.97 15.22 -2.46
N LEU A 443 23.27 15.71 -3.50
CA LEU A 443 23.88 16.71 -4.40
C LEU A 443 24.15 18.02 -3.67
N VAL A 444 23.22 18.48 -2.82
CA VAL A 444 23.44 19.73 -2.03
C VAL A 444 24.70 19.61 -1.18
N LYS A 445 24.88 18.47 -0.51
CA LYS A 445 26.08 18.20 0.29
C LYS A 445 27.35 18.24 -0.55
N LEU A 446 27.38 17.54 -1.70
CA LEU A 446 28.53 17.51 -2.63
C LEU A 446 28.90 18.90 -3.20
N LEU A 447 27.95 19.82 -3.32
CA LEU A 447 28.20 21.17 -3.80
C LEU A 447 28.71 22.12 -2.69
N GLN A 448 28.62 21.72 -1.43
CA GLN A 448 29.10 22.47 -0.27
C GLN A 448 30.48 22.04 0.19
N GLU A 449 30.91 20.84 -0.15
CA GLU A 449 32.27 20.31 0.00
C GLU A 449 33.20 20.82 -1.11
#